data_3397fe21684e3e2e85899106520cd55f
#
_entry.id   3397fe21684e3e2e85899106520cd55f
#
_cell.length_a   1.000
_cell.length_b   1.000
_cell.length_c   1.000
_cell.angle_alpha   90.00
_cell.angle_beta   90.00
_cell.angle_gamma   90.00
#
_symmetry.space_group_name_H-M   'P 1'
#
loop_
_entity.id
_entity.type
_entity.pdbx_description
1 polymer ?
#
loop_
_entity_poly.entity_id
_entity_poly.type
_entity_poly.pdbx_seq_one_letter_code
_entity_poly.pdbx_strand_id
1 'polypeptide(L)'
;MPVEDSTAIPLPSARVAVNFLLPDSADAFRVATWGEIEPYYQELAARSLDESTVEQWLTDWSQLDSLVSEASTLAYFAYTCNTADAEAEAAQLRFGSEIEPKMAQQAAGLQKRLVDLGYDRPGLRTTVERFRNQIELFRDENVPLVSELSKLETEWSKVNGAMTVDWDGEQKTPPQLLPYLESPDRAVRERAFKLRAQPYLEQRGVLAGIFDQMLAARQQVGHNAGFENYRDFVHREKNRFDYTPDDCMRFHEAVEETMRPATTRILERRKQEMRVGELRPWDITVDPHGRAPLRPFSDVREFIERTSDVVAHVDPDFRGYINTMAAAGMLDLENRKGKAPGGYSATLNDRKMPLIFMNAVGIDDDVKTMLHESGHAFHGFEASKLPLIFQRHPGSEMAEVASMSMELLTSPYISAEQGGYYSDDDARRSIRELLEGVILFFPHCASVDAFQHWIYTDEAGADADARDQKWLEVRRRFESDVIEWSGLDRERIARWYQQPHFFANPFYYIEYGIAQLGALQVWRNSMSDSVNAVRNYRGALALGATERLPDLYGAAGARLIFDSAGMQELTSVVEEQLDKLYN
;
A
#
# COMPACT_ATOMS: atom_id res chain seq x y z
N MET A 1 -37.50 13.75 -16.77
CA MET A 1 -36.51 13.83 -17.86
C MET A 1 -35.22 13.33 -17.27
N PRO A 2 -34.59 12.28 -17.79
CA PRO A 2 -33.28 11.86 -17.31
C PRO A 2 -32.26 12.89 -17.78
N VAL A 3 -31.42 13.35 -16.86
CA VAL A 3 -30.26 14.19 -17.15
C VAL A 3 -29.22 13.25 -17.78
N GLU A 4 -29.03 13.39 -19.10
CA GLU A 4 -27.88 12.84 -19.81
C GLU A 4 -26.68 13.70 -19.46
N ASP A 5 -26.01 13.38 -18.34
CA ASP A 5 -24.70 13.95 -18.03
C ASP A 5 -23.63 12.88 -18.28
N SER A 6 -23.27 12.76 -19.56
CA SER A 6 -22.22 11.83 -20.02
C SER A 6 -20.85 12.49 -19.84
N THR A 7 -20.35 12.49 -18.61
CA THR A 7 -18.94 12.85 -18.31
C THR A 7 -18.03 11.62 -18.19
N ALA A 8 -18.46 10.46 -18.66
CA ALA A 8 -17.60 9.28 -18.73
C ALA A 8 -16.53 9.48 -19.82
N ILE A 9 -15.25 9.35 -19.44
CA ILE A 9 -14.13 9.38 -20.39
C ILE A 9 -14.19 8.10 -21.21
N PRO A 10 -14.23 8.18 -22.55
CA PRO A 10 -14.20 6.96 -23.37
C PRO A 10 -12.89 6.20 -23.15
N LEU A 11 -13.01 4.93 -22.77
CA LEU A 11 -11.88 4.03 -22.70
C LEU A 11 -11.20 3.94 -24.06
N PRO A 12 -9.86 3.89 -24.13
CA PRO A 12 -9.15 3.73 -25.38
C PRO A 12 -9.54 2.38 -26.03
N SER A 13 -10.30 2.44 -27.11
CA SER A 13 -10.94 1.31 -27.78
C SER A 13 -10.06 0.59 -28.82
N ALA A 14 -8.81 0.98 -29.00
CA ALA A 14 -7.94 0.36 -30.01
C ALA A 14 -7.14 -0.79 -29.41
N ARG A 15 -7.65 -2.04 -29.55
CA ARG A 15 -6.78 -3.22 -29.57
C ARG A 15 -5.84 -3.09 -30.77
N VAL A 16 -4.55 -3.16 -30.55
CA VAL A 16 -3.57 -3.33 -31.62
C VAL A 16 -3.92 -4.64 -32.33
N ALA A 17 -3.98 -4.65 -33.67
CA ALA A 17 -4.29 -5.85 -34.44
C ALA A 17 -3.20 -6.92 -34.16
N VAL A 18 -3.57 -7.96 -33.45
CA VAL A 18 -2.67 -9.03 -33.03
C VAL A 18 -2.84 -10.21 -34.01
N ASN A 19 -1.76 -10.65 -34.60
CA ASN A 19 -1.76 -11.87 -35.43
C ASN A 19 -1.84 -13.17 -34.62
N PHE A 20 -1.81 -13.07 -33.28
CA PHE A 20 -1.88 -14.16 -32.33
C PHE A 20 -3.34 -14.35 -31.88
N LEU A 21 -3.90 -15.55 -32.04
CA LEU A 21 -5.31 -15.84 -31.77
C LEU A 21 -5.55 -16.03 -30.27
N LEU A 22 -5.55 -14.93 -29.52
CA LEU A 22 -5.97 -14.90 -28.13
C LEU A 22 -7.50 -14.79 -28.01
N PRO A 23 -8.09 -15.21 -26.87
CA PRO A 23 -9.48 -14.93 -26.56
C PRO A 23 -9.79 -13.42 -26.61
N ASP A 24 -11.05 -13.10 -26.93
CA ASP A 24 -11.51 -11.70 -27.05
C ASP A 24 -11.59 -10.95 -25.70
N SER A 25 -11.60 -11.68 -24.59
CA SER A 25 -11.67 -11.09 -23.25
C SER A 25 -11.10 -12.03 -22.18
N ALA A 26 -10.75 -11.46 -21.03
CA ALA A 26 -10.29 -12.18 -19.84
C ALA A 26 -11.34 -13.19 -19.30
N ASP A 27 -12.63 -13.02 -19.64
CA ASP A 27 -13.69 -13.93 -19.21
C ASP A 27 -13.46 -15.36 -19.67
N ALA A 28 -12.80 -15.55 -20.82
CA ALA A 28 -12.43 -16.89 -21.31
C ALA A 28 -11.45 -17.61 -20.37
N PHE A 29 -10.59 -16.88 -19.66
CA PHE A 29 -9.63 -17.47 -18.72
C PHE A 29 -10.15 -17.60 -17.29
N ARG A 30 -11.30 -16.99 -16.95
CA ARG A 30 -11.88 -17.10 -15.60
C ARG A 30 -12.18 -18.54 -15.17
N VAL A 31 -12.45 -19.42 -16.10
CA VAL A 31 -12.75 -20.84 -15.86
C VAL A 31 -11.72 -21.79 -16.47
N ALA A 32 -10.76 -21.27 -17.22
CA ALA A 32 -9.73 -22.06 -17.90
C ALA A 32 -8.81 -22.75 -16.90
N THR A 33 -8.37 -23.96 -17.26
CA THR A 33 -7.28 -24.67 -16.61
C THR A 33 -5.94 -24.21 -17.14
N TRP A 34 -4.85 -24.51 -16.42
CA TRP A 34 -3.51 -24.22 -16.94
C TRP A 34 -3.26 -24.88 -18.31
N GLY A 35 -3.73 -26.11 -18.50
CA GLY A 35 -3.57 -26.80 -19.79
C GLY A 35 -4.21 -26.10 -20.98
N GLU A 36 -5.18 -25.20 -20.75
CA GLU A 36 -5.80 -24.37 -21.79
C GLU A 36 -5.08 -23.03 -21.98
N ILE A 37 -4.34 -22.56 -20.98
CA ILE A 37 -3.56 -21.29 -21.01
C ILE A 37 -2.13 -21.56 -21.53
N GLU A 38 -1.50 -22.63 -21.08
CA GLU A 38 -0.09 -22.96 -21.38
C GLU A 38 0.27 -22.93 -22.87
N PRO A 39 -0.58 -23.46 -23.82
CA PRO A 39 -0.25 -23.45 -25.26
C PRO A 39 0.08 -22.06 -25.80
N TYR A 40 -0.51 -20.98 -25.25
CA TYR A 40 -0.21 -19.62 -25.68
C TYR A 40 1.20 -19.19 -25.27
N TYR A 41 1.64 -19.53 -24.06
CA TYR A 41 3.03 -19.27 -23.63
C TYR A 41 4.04 -20.10 -24.40
N GLN A 42 3.72 -21.37 -24.68
CA GLN A 42 4.59 -22.28 -25.47
C GLN A 42 4.75 -21.77 -26.91
N GLU A 43 3.70 -21.23 -27.49
CA GLU A 43 3.75 -20.65 -28.85
C GLU A 43 4.66 -19.41 -28.84
N LEU A 44 4.54 -18.49 -27.89
CA LEU A 44 5.44 -17.35 -27.73
C LEU A 44 6.90 -17.78 -27.51
N ALA A 45 7.11 -18.83 -26.71
CA ALA A 45 8.44 -19.38 -26.46
C ALA A 45 9.06 -20.02 -27.71
N ALA A 46 8.26 -20.58 -28.60
CA ALA A 46 8.73 -21.25 -29.84
C ALA A 46 9.01 -20.29 -31.00
N ARG A 47 8.48 -19.07 -30.99
CA ARG A 47 8.68 -18.09 -32.06
C ARG A 47 10.14 -17.69 -32.23
N SER A 48 10.55 -17.43 -33.48
CA SER A 48 11.80 -16.73 -33.76
C SER A 48 11.75 -15.33 -33.16
N LEU A 49 12.79 -14.94 -32.45
CA LEU A 49 12.89 -13.64 -31.79
C LEU A 49 14.17 -12.94 -32.27
N ASP A 50 13.98 -11.83 -32.97
CA ASP A 50 15.02 -10.93 -33.47
C ASP A 50 14.50 -9.47 -33.45
N GLU A 51 15.33 -8.51 -33.85
CA GLU A 51 14.96 -7.08 -33.85
C GLU A 51 13.73 -6.76 -34.72
N SER A 52 13.41 -7.58 -35.72
CA SER A 52 12.27 -7.35 -36.62
C SER A 52 10.95 -7.91 -36.07
N THR A 53 11.01 -8.87 -35.17
CA THR A 53 9.86 -9.59 -34.61
C THR A 53 9.54 -9.23 -33.17
N VAL A 54 10.48 -8.63 -32.45
CA VAL A 54 10.39 -8.39 -30.99
C VAL A 54 9.21 -7.50 -30.58
N GLU A 55 8.86 -6.48 -31.36
CA GLU A 55 7.75 -5.57 -31.01
C GLU A 55 6.39 -6.27 -31.04
N GLN A 56 6.14 -7.10 -32.07
CA GLN A 56 4.92 -7.88 -32.14
C GLN A 56 4.90 -8.97 -31.06
N TRP A 57 6.03 -9.61 -30.81
CA TRP A 57 6.16 -10.60 -29.75
C TRP A 57 5.89 -10.03 -28.37
N LEU A 58 6.41 -8.83 -28.05
CA LEU A 58 6.13 -8.11 -26.81
C LEU A 58 4.66 -7.73 -26.68
N THR A 59 4.04 -7.31 -27.78
CA THR A 59 2.62 -6.97 -27.83
C THR A 59 1.74 -8.19 -27.53
N ASP A 60 2.02 -9.31 -28.17
CA ASP A 60 1.28 -10.55 -27.98
C ASP A 60 1.45 -11.11 -26.57
N TRP A 61 2.68 -11.10 -26.03
CA TRP A 61 2.94 -11.49 -24.66
C TRP A 61 2.23 -10.57 -23.66
N SER A 62 2.34 -9.26 -23.85
CA SER A 62 1.65 -8.28 -23.00
C SER A 62 0.13 -8.46 -23.01
N GLN A 63 -0.46 -8.78 -24.18
CA GLN A 63 -1.90 -9.02 -24.27
C GLN A 63 -2.30 -10.31 -23.56
N LEU A 64 -1.53 -11.39 -23.69
CA LEU A 64 -1.75 -12.64 -22.98
C LEU A 64 -1.70 -12.42 -21.47
N ASP A 65 -0.65 -11.77 -20.97
CA ASP A 65 -0.51 -11.48 -19.54
C ASP A 65 -1.61 -10.54 -19.03
N SER A 66 -2.08 -9.60 -19.87
CA SER A 66 -3.21 -8.72 -19.49
C SER A 66 -4.51 -9.51 -19.29
N LEU A 67 -4.78 -10.48 -20.17
CA LEU A 67 -5.97 -11.33 -20.06
C LEU A 67 -5.92 -12.26 -18.85
N VAL A 68 -4.79 -12.92 -18.62
CA VAL A 68 -4.63 -13.86 -17.49
C VAL A 68 -4.63 -13.10 -16.16
N SER A 69 -3.90 -11.99 -16.08
CA SER A 69 -3.86 -11.14 -14.89
C SER A 69 -5.24 -10.56 -14.55
N GLU A 70 -6.00 -10.12 -15.55
CA GLU A 70 -7.37 -9.63 -15.31
C GLU A 70 -8.28 -10.74 -14.81
N ALA A 71 -8.21 -11.95 -15.37
CA ALA A 71 -9.00 -13.08 -14.90
C ALA A 71 -8.68 -13.44 -13.43
N SER A 72 -7.40 -13.39 -13.04
CA SER A 72 -6.95 -13.56 -11.66
C SER A 72 -7.48 -12.45 -10.74
N THR A 73 -7.34 -11.19 -11.14
CA THR A 73 -7.83 -10.04 -10.39
C THR A 73 -9.35 -10.13 -10.15
N LEU A 74 -10.13 -10.54 -11.17
CA LEU A 74 -11.57 -10.74 -11.04
C LEU A 74 -11.94 -11.90 -10.11
N ALA A 75 -11.15 -12.99 -10.11
CA ALA A 75 -11.35 -14.10 -9.18
C ALA A 75 -11.08 -13.67 -7.73
N TYR A 76 -10.00 -12.94 -7.50
CA TYR A 76 -9.69 -12.36 -6.20
C TYR A 76 -10.75 -11.37 -5.72
N PHE A 77 -11.18 -10.45 -6.59
CA PHE A 77 -12.23 -9.48 -6.29
C PHE A 77 -13.55 -10.15 -5.93
N ALA A 78 -13.98 -11.17 -6.71
CA ALA A 78 -15.19 -11.92 -6.40
C ALA A 78 -15.10 -12.60 -5.02
N TYR A 79 -13.98 -13.24 -4.72
CA TYR A 79 -13.73 -13.87 -3.43
C TYR A 79 -13.75 -12.85 -2.28
N THR A 80 -13.07 -11.73 -2.40
CA THR A 80 -13.06 -10.69 -1.35
C THR A 80 -14.42 -10.05 -1.14
N CYS A 81 -15.23 -9.91 -2.19
CA CYS A 81 -16.60 -9.44 -2.10
C CYS A 81 -17.53 -10.38 -1.33
N ASN A 82 -17.27 -11.70 -1.36
CA ASN A 82 -18.02 -12.71 -0.62
C ASN A 82 -17.17 -13.96 -0.33
N THR A 83 -16.49 -13.97 0.81
CA THR A 83 -15.63 -15.09 1.24
C THR A 83 -16.38 -16.38 1.58
N ALA A 84 -17.71 -16.35 1.64
CA ALA A 84 -18.55 -17.53 1.83
C ALA A 84 -18.99 -18.19 0.51
N ASP A 85 -18.63 -17.59 -0.63
CA ASP A 85 -18.92 -18.14 -1.96
C ASP A 85 -17.86 -19.18 -2.34
N ALA A 86 -18.26 -20.45 -2.33
CA ALA A 86 -17.36 -21.58 -2.61
C ALA A 86 -16.84 -21.59 -4.06
N GLU A 87 -17.58 -21.02 -5.03
CA GLU A 87 -17.12 -20.92 -6.42
C GLU A 87 -16.04 -19.85 -6.56
N ALA A 88 -16.24 -18.70 -5.91
CA ALA A 88 -15.25 -17.62 -5.86
C ALA A 88 -13.97 -18.07 -5.13
N GLU A 89 -14.09 -18.78 -4.00
CA GLU A 89 -12.96 -19.35 -3.27
C GLU A 89 -12.18 -20.34 -4.16
N ALA A 90 -12.88 -21.27 -4.82
CA ALA A 90 -12.24 -22.24 -5.72
C ALA A 90 -11.54 -21.58 -6.90
N ALA A 91 -12.10 -20.51 -7.47
CA ALA A 91 -11.49 -19.74 -8.54
C ALA A 91 -10.21 -19.04 -8.05
N GLN A 92 -10.27 -18.35 -6.90
CA GLN A 92 -9.11 -17.71 -6.29
C GLN A 92 -7.99 -18.71 -5.98
N LEU A 93 -8.31 -19.85 -5.36
CA LEU A 93 -7.33 -20.90 -5.06
C LEU A 93 -6.70 -21.47 -6.33
N ARG A 94 -7.47 -21.66 -7.41
CA ARG A 94 -6.93 -22.13 -8.69
C ARG A 94 -5.91 -21.15 -9.27
N PHE A 95 -6.21 -19.84 -9.29
CA PHE A 95 -5.25 -18.85 -9.78
C PHE A 95 -4.01 -18.82 -8.90
N GLY A 96 -4.15 -18.64 -7.60
CA GLY A 96 -3.01 -18.48 -6.69
C GLY A 96 -2.12 -19.72 -6.54
N SER A 97 -2.71 -20.93 -6.60
CA SER A 97 -1.94 -22.17 -6.36
C SER A 97 -1.52 -22.92 -7.63
N GLU A 98 -2.18 -22.68 -8.77
CA GLU A 98 -1.89 -23.42 -10.00
C GLU A 98 -1.48 -22.52 -11.17
N ILE A 99 -2.26 -21.49 -11.50
CA ILE A 99 -2.08 -20.70 -12.72
C ILE A 99 -0.90 -19.74 -12.58
N GLU A 100 -0.91 -18.88 -11.56
CA GLU A 100 0.12 -17.84 -11.37
C GLU A 100 1.54 -18.40 -11.20
N PRO A 101 1.78 -19.48 -10.41
CA PRO A 101 3.12 -20.04 -10.32
C PRO A 101 3.65 -20.58 -11.65
N LYS A 102 2.78 -21.23 -12.44
CA LYS A 102 3.17 -21.76 -13.75
C LYS A 102 3.33 -20.65 -14.79
N MET A 103 2.48 -19.61 -14.74
CA MET A 103 2.63 -18.42 -15.55
C MET A 103 3.98 -17.73 -15.28
N ALA A 104 4.35 -17.55 -14.01
CA ALA A 104 5.63 -16.98 -13.61
C ALA A 104 6.82 -17.80 -14.15
N GLN A 105 6.72 -19.13 -14.12
CA GLN A 105 7.75 -20.02 -14.69
C GLN A 105 7.90 -19.81 -16.20
N GLN A 106 6.80 -19.72 -16.95
CA GLN A 106 6.85 -19.45 -18.41
C GLN A 106 7.38 -18.04 -18.69
N ALA A 107 6.90 -17.05 -17.93
CA ALA A 107 7.35 -15.66 -18.06
C ALA A 107 8.86 -15.53 -17.85
N ALA A 108 9.46 -16.25 -16.91
CA ALA A 108 10.91 -16.25 -16.70
C ALA A 108 11.68 -16.69 -17.95
N GLY A 109 11.17 -17.69 -18.68
CA GLY A 109 11.74 -18.11 -19.97
C GLY A 109 11.65 -17.02 -21.04
N LEU A 110 10.51 -16.33 -21.13
CA LEU A 110 10.30 -15.22 -22.07
C LEU A 110 11.16 -14.00 -21.71
N GLN A 111 11.24 -13.65 -20.43
CA GLN A 111 12.13 -12.60 -19.92
C GLN A 111 13.58 -12.85 -20.31
N LYS A 112 14.05 -14.09 -20.12
CA LYS A 112 15.43 -14.47 -20.49
C LYS A 112 15.69 -14.28 -21.99
N ARG A 113 14.75 -14.67 -22.84
CA ARG A 113 14.89 -14.48 -24.30
C ARG A 113 14.99 -13.00 -24.69
N LEU A 114 14.18 -12.12 -24.05
CA LEU A 114 14.24 -10.68 -24.28
C LEU A 114 15.58 -10.08 -23.83
N VAL A 115 16.05 -10.48 -22.64
CA VAL A 115 17.34 -10.03 -22.10
C VAL A 115 18.50 -10.50 -22.96
N ASP A 116 18.49 -11.77 -23.40
CA ASP A 116 19.54 -12.36 -24.26
C ASP A 116 19.58 -11.70 -25.65
N LEU A 117 18.43 -11.24 -26.17
CA LEU A 117 18.37 -10.47 -27.42
C LEU A 117 19.09 -9.13 -27.33
N GLY A 118 19.22 -8.56 -26.11
CA GLY A 118 19.84 -7.25 -25.90
C GLY A 118 19.02 -6.09 -26.50
N TYR A 119 17.72 -6.26 -26.63
CA TYR A 119 16.83 -5.26 -27.21
C TYR A 119 16.74 -4.02 -26.31
N ASP A 120 17.14 -2.85 -26.81
CA ASP A 120 17.10 -1.56 -26.13
C ASP A 120 16.16 -0.59 -26.85
N ARG A 121 15.11 -0.16 -26.15
CA ARG A 121 14.14 0.82 -26.61
C ARG A 121 13.79 1.79 -25.48
N PRO A 122 13.66 3.11 -25.75
CA PRO A 122 13.11 4.05 -24.78
C PRO A 122 11.78 3.53 -24.22
N GLY A 123 11.60 3.63 -22.88
CA GLY A 123 10.42 3.14 -22.17
C GLY A 123 10.38 1.64 -21.88
N LEU A 124 11.40 0.85 -22.31
CA LEU A 124 11.56 -0.55 -21.92
C LEU A 124 12.81 -0.82 -21.06
N ARG A 125 13.70 0.15 -20.91
CA ARG A 125 14.98 -0.04 -20.21
C ARG A 125 14.79 -0.52 -18.77
N THR A 126 13.89 0.12 -18.03
CA THR A 126 13.53 -0.26 -16.65
C THR A 126 12.89 -1.63 -16.59
N THR A 127 12.03 -1.98 -17.54
CA THR A 127 11.42 -3.32 -17.66
C THR A 127 12.50 -4.39 -17.88
N VAL A 128 13.40 -4.19 -18.84
CA VAL A 128 14.50 -5.13 -19.14
C VAL A 128 15.46 -5.24 -17.95
N GLU A 129 15.72 -4.16 -17.24
CA GLU A 129 16.56 -4.17 -16.03
C GLU A 129 15.91 -4.97 -14.90
N ARG A 130 14.60 -4.81 -14.67
CA ARG A 130 13.83 -5.64 -13.72
C ARG A 130 13.87 -7.11 -14.09
N PHE A 131 13.68 -7.45 -15.36
CA PHE A 131 13.78 -8.83 -15.83
C PHE A 131 15.18 -9.40 -15.61
N ARG A 132 16.23 -8.65 -15.93
CA ARG A 132 17.62 -9.07 -15.67
C ARG A 132 17.84 -9.31 -14.17
N ASN A 133 17.39 -8.41 -13.34
CA ASN A 133 17.47 -8.54 -11.89
C ASN A 133 16.76 -9.82 -11.38
N GLN A 134 15.55 -10.11 -11.87
CA GLN A 134 14.81 -11.32 -11.50
C GLN A 134 15.56 -12.59 -11.92
N ILE A 135 16.13 -12.61 -13.14
CA ILE A 135 16.94 -13.74 -13.65
C ILE A 135 18.21 -13.91 -12.80
N GLU A 136 18.89 -12.81 -12.46
CA GLU A 136 20.11 -12.84 -11.66
C GLU A 136 19.87 -13.33 -10.22
N LEU A 137 18.69 -13.07 -9.66
CA LEU A 137 18.33 -13.47 -8.30
C LEU A 137 17.75 -14.89 -8.21
N PHE A 138 17.22 -15.41 -9.31
CA PHE A 138 16.57 -16.73 -9.31
C PHE A 138 17.53 -17.85 -8.94
N ARG A 139 17.09 -18.73 -8.04
CA ARG A 139 17.78 -19.99 -7.69
C ARG A 139 16.73 -21.10 -7.53
N ASP A 140 16.98 -22.25 -8.13
CA ASP A 140 16.12 -23.44 -7.99
C ASP A 140 16.01 -23.89 -6.51
N GLU A 141 17.09 -23.73 -5.74
CA GLU A 141 17.16 -24.07 -4.33
C GLU A 141 16.24 -23.19 -3.46
N ASN A 142 15.84 -22.01 -3.96
CA ASN A 142 14.94 -21.11 -3.25
C ASN A 142 13.46 -21.48 -3.43
N VAL A 143 13.10 -22.22 -4.46
CA VAL A 143 11.69 -22.60 -4.75
C VAL A 143 11.03 -23.31 -3.55
N PRO A 144 11.62 -24.33 -2.92
CA PRO A 144 11.04 -24.96 -1.73
C PRO A 144 10.99 -24.02 -0.52
N LEU A 145 11.98 -23.11 -0.37
CA LEU A 145 12.00 -22.15 0.73
C LEU A 145 10.89 -21.11 0.61
N VAL A 146 10.63 -20.60 -0.60
CA VAL A 146 9.51 -19.68 -0.88
C VAL A 146 8.16 -20.36 -0.60
N SER A 147 8.01 -21.64 -1.00
CA SER A 147 6.82 -22.41 -0.66
C SER A 147 6.65 -22.61 0.85
N GLU A 148 7.73 -22.80 1.58
CA GLU A 148 7.70 -22.92 3.06
C GLU A 148 7.32 -21.58 3.70
N LEU A 149 7.89 -20.47 3.25
CA LEU A 149 7.53 -19.13 3.71
C LEU A 149 6.02 -18.83 3.52
N SER A 150 5.44 -19.22 2.40
CA SER A 150 4.00 -19.07 2.14
C SER A 150 3.14 -19.88 3.12
N LYS A 151 3.60 -21.10 3.51
CA LYS A 151 2.89 -21.91 4.52
C LYS A 151 2.97 -21.26 5.91
N LEU A 152 4.16 -20.76 6.28
CA LEU A 152 4.37 -20.06 7.55
C LEU A 152 3.54 -18.78 7.64
N GLU A 153 3.40 -18.05 6.53
CA GLU A 153 2.51 -16.88 6.44
C GLU A 153 1.04 -17.28 6.64
N THR A 154 0.63 -18.38 6.03
CA THR A 154 -0.72 -18.95 6.23
C THR A 154 -0.94 -19.36 7.69
N GLU A 155 0.06 -19.96 8.34
CA GLU A 155 0.01 -20.34 9.76
C GLU A 155 -0.09 -19.10 10.65
N TRP A 156 0.75 -18.10 10.42
CA TRP A 156 0.67 -16.80 11.11
C TRP A 156 -0.72 -16.17 10.94
N SER A 157 -1.27 -16.15 9.73
CA SER A 157 -2.59 -15.59 9.44
C SER A 157 -3.70 -16.31 10.21
N LYS A 158 -3.63 -17.66 10.32
CA LYS A 158 -4.59 -18.46 11.11
C LYS A 158 -4.50 -18.15 12.60
N VAL A 159 -3.28 -18.06 13.16
CA VAL A 159 -3.08 -17.71 14.57
C VAL A 159 -3.62 -16.30 14.84
N ASN A 160 -3.29 -15.33 14.00
CA ASN A 160 -3.73 -13.94 14.13
C ASN A 160 -5.25 -13.81 14.00
N GLY A 161 -5.84 -14.47 13.00
CA GLY A 161 -7.29 -14.43 12.75
C GLY A 161 -8.14 -15.13 13.83
N ALA A 162 -7.55 -16.07 14.58
CA ALA A 162 -8.24 -16.78 15.67
C ALA A 162 -8.22 -16.02 17.00
N MET A 163 -7.46 -14.90 17.10
CA MET A 163 -7.34 -14.14 18.34
C MET A 163 -8.63 -13.45 18.71
N THR A 164 -9.11 -13.70 19.94
CA THR A 164 -10.27 -13.02 20.50
C THR A 164 -10.04 -12.66 21.97
N VAL A 165 -10.79 -11.70 22.47
CA VAL A 165 -10.83 -11.31 23.87
C VAL A 165 -12.29 -11.15 24.33
N ASP A 166 -12.53 -11.32 25.61
CA ASP A 166 -13.85 -11.05 26.20
C ASP A 166 -14.01 -9.53 26.42
N TRP A 167 -15.06 -8.99 25.82
CA TRP A 167 -15.51 -7.62 26.05
C TRP A 167 -16.98 -7.65 26.48
N ASP A 168 -17.20 -7.55 27.80
CA ASP A 168 -18.53 -7.55 28.42
C ASP A 168 -19.39 -8.78 28.07
N GLY A 169 -18.75 -9.96 28.00
CA GLY A 169 -19.39 -11.23 27.69
C GLY A 169 -19.50 -11.56 26.19
N GLU A 170 -18.98 -10.68 25.34
CA GLU A 170 -18.87 -10.92 23.89
C GLU A 170 -17.42 -11.20 23.50
N GLN A 171 -17.21 -12.19 22.61
CA GLN A 171 -15.91 -12.43 22.01
C GLN A 171 -15.66 -11.43 20.88
N LYS A 172 -14.61 -10.63 21.00
CA LYS A 172 -14.20 -9.63 20.01
C LYS A 172 -12.77 -9.88 19.55
N THR A 173 -12.52 -9.70 18.28
CA THR A 173 -11.15 -9.70 17.76
C THR A 173 -10.43 -8.39 18.13
N PRO A 174 -9.08 -8.37 18.18
CA PRO A 174 -8.32 -7.14 18.47
C PRO A 174 -8.68 -5.93 17.59
N PRO A 175 -8.94 -6.05 16.26
CA PRO A 175 -9.45 -4.95 15.45
C PRO A 175 -10.82 -4.42 15.88
N GLN A 176 -11.74 -5.27 16.35
CA GLN A 176 -13.05 -4.84 16.83
C GLN A 176 -13.00 -3.99 18.11
N LEU A 177 -11.84 -3.90 18.75
CA LEU A 177 -11.62 -3.01 19.90
C LEU A 177 -11.14 -1.60 19.49
N LEU A 178 -10.77 -1.35 18.24
CA LEU A 178 -10.30 -0.05 17.76
C LEU A 178 -11.30 1.10 18.03
N PRO A 179 -12.61 0.96 17.78
CA PRO A 179 -13.58 2.02 18.06
C PRO A 179 -13.64 2.43 19.54
N TYR A 180 -13.29 1.52 20.46
CA TYR A 180 -13.27 1.83 21.90
C TYR A 180 -12.07 2.70 22.31
N LEU A 181 -11.02 2.79 21.47
CA LEU A 181 -9.91 3.73 21.67
C LEU A 181 -10.31 5.19 21.41
N GLU A 182 -11.42 5.42 20.71
CA GLU A 182 -12.00 6.75 20.50
C GLU A 182 -13.05 7.13 21.56
N SER A 183 -13.32 6.25 22.53
CA SER A 183 -14.29 6.53 23.60
C SER A 183 -13.91 7.79 24.39
N PRO A 184 -14.87 8.67 24.73
CA PRO A 184 -14.63 9.78 25.65
C PRO A 184 -14.18 9.31 27.03
N ASP A 185 -14.63 8.12 27.47
CA ASP A 185 -14.24 7.52 28.75
C ASP A 185 -12.82 6.92 28.66
N ARG A 186 -11.89 7.54 29.39
CA ARG A 186 -10.48 7.13 29.43
C ARG A 186 -10.28 5.71 29.97
N ALA A 187 -11.12 5.24 30.90
CA ALA A 187 -11.02 3.89 31.45
C ALA A 187 -11.41 2.84 30.40
N VAL A 188 -12.38 3.15 29.54
CA VAL A 188 -12.74 2.32 28.39
C VAL A 188 -11.58 2.22 27.40
N ARG A 189 -10.92 3.34 27.08
CA ARG A 189 -9.76 3.37 26.19
C ARG A 189 -8.59 2.55 26.75
N GLU A 190 -8.27 2.74 28.03
CA GLU A 190 -7.21 1.98 28.71
C GLU A 190 -7.49 0.47 28.65
N ARG A 191 -8.72 0.07 28.99
CA ARG A 191 -9.13 -1.34 28.94
C ARG A 191 -9.00 -1.90 27.52
N ALA A 192 -9.51 -1.19 26.52
CA ALA A 192 -9.43 -1.61 25.11
C ALA A 192 -7.97 -1.76 24.65
N PHE A 193 -7.11 -0.81 24.99
CA PHE A 193 -5.69 -0.84 24.66
C PHE A 193 -4.99 -2.09 25.22
N LYS A 194 -5.17 -2.38 26.51
CA LYS A 194 -4.57 -3.53 27.18
C LYS A 194 -5.11 -4.85 26.64
N LEU A 195 -6.42 -4.95 26.46
CA LEU A 195 -7.05 -6.16 25.91
C LEU A 195 -6.62 -6.44 24.47
N ARG A 196 -6.39 -5.41 23.65
CA ARG A 196 -5.86 -5.63 22.28
C ARG A 196 -4.46 -6.24 22.25
N ALA A 197 -3.63 -5.95 23.23
CA ALA A 197 -2.28 -6.50 23.33
C ALA A 197 -2.27 -7.93 23.88
N GLN A 198 -3.24 -8.28 24.73
CA GLN A 198 -3.26 -9.52 25.50
C GLN A 198 -3.11 -10.79 24.63
N PRO A 199 -3.89 -11.05 23.56
CA PRO A 199 -3.78 -12.30 22.80
C PRO A 199 -2.42 -12.43 22.10
N TYR A 200 -1.79 -11.35 21.66
CA TYR A 200 -0.44 -11.37 21.10
C TYR A 200 0.61 -11.76 22.15
N LEU A 201 0.44 -11.30 23.38
CA LEU A 201 1.32 -11.69 24.49
C LEU A 201 1.11 -13.14 24.91
N GLU A 202 -0.10 -13.63 24.88
CA GLU A 202 -0.43 -15.05 25.14
C GLU A 202 0.10 -15.96 24.04
N GLN A 203 0.04 -15.54 22.78
CA GLN A 203 0.53 -16.27 21.62
C GLN A 203 1.99 -15.95 21.28
N ARG A 204 2.70 -15.15 22.09
CA ARG A 204 4.08 -14.73 21.81
C ARG A 204 5.00 -15.89 21.44
N GLY A 205 4.93 -17.01 22.17
CA GLY A 205 5.78 -18.16 21.91
C GLY A 205 5.52 -18.81 20.55
N VAL A 206 4.25 -18.88 20.14
CA VAL A 206 3.85 -19.42 18.83
C VAL A 206 4.29 -18.47 17.72
N LEU A 207 3.99 -17.18 17.85
CA LEU A 207 4.34 -16.15 16.85
C LEU A 207 5.87 -16.02 16.69
N ALA A 208 6.61 -16.05 17.80
CA ALA A 208 8.08 -16.05 17.77
C ALA A 208 8.63 -17.29 17.05
N GLY A 209 8.07 -18.48 17.33
CA GLY A 209 8.50 -19.72 16.68
C GLY A 209 8.20 -19.76 15.18
N ILE A 210 7.09 -19.18 14.73
CA ILE A 210 6.81 -18.99 13.30
C ILE A 210 7.83 -18.02 12.70
N PHE A 211 8.09 -16.89 13.37
CA PHE A 211 9.05 -15.91 12.88
C PHE A 211 10.49 -16.46 12.82
N ASP A 212 10.90 -17.29 13.78
CA ASP A 212 12.22 -17.95 13.79
C ASP A 212 12.42 -18.81 12.52
N GLN A 213 11.39 -19.57 12.16
CA GLN A 213 11.41 -20.38 10.93
C GLN A 213 11.43 -19.50 9.68
N MET A 214 10.63 -18.42 9.63
CA MET A 214 10.66 -17.45 8.54
C MET A 214 12.03 -16.79 8.41
N LEU A 215 12.63 -16.37 9.52
CA LEU A 215 13.95 -15.73 9.53
C LEU A 215 15.02 -16.67 8.97
N ALA A 216 15.05 -17.93 9.43
CA ALA A 216 15.99 -18.92 8.93
C ALA A 216 15.82 -19.18 7.43
N ALA A 217 14.59 -19.37 6.96
CA ALA A 217 14.30 -19.58 5.55
C ALA A 217 14.69 -18.37 4.70
N ARG A 218 14.37 -17.15 5.13
CA ARG A 218 14.71 -15.89 4.45
C ARG A 218 16.22 -15.69 4.35
N GLN A 219 16.98 -15.91 5.45
CA GLN A 219 18.44 -15.84 5.41
C GLN A 219 19.01 -16.85 4.42
N GLN A 220 18.48 -18.08 4.40
CA GLN A 220 18.91 -19.09 3.43
C GLN A 220 18.60 -18.67 1.97
N VAL A 221 17.46 -18.04 1.72
CA VAL A 221 17.11 -17.49 0.39
C VAL A 221 18.15 -16.46 -0.05
N GLY A 222 18.54 -15.55 0.84
CA GLY A 222 19.59 -14.56 0.56
C GLY A 222 20.95 -15.20 0.27
N HIS A 223 21.37 -16.15 1.10
CA HIS A 223 22.63 -16.85 0.94
C HIS A 223 22.70 -17.65 -0.37
N ASN A 224 21.65 -18.38 -0.73
CA ASN A 224 21.58 -19.12 -1.99
C ASN A 224 21.71 -18.18 -3.21
N ALA A 225 21.21 -16.95 -3.11
CA ALA A 225 21.35 -15.94 -4.15
C ALA A 225 22.72 -15.21 -4.14
N GLY A 226 23.60 -15.54 -3.19
CA GLY A 226 24.96 -14.99 -3.09
C GLY A 226 25.08 -13.73 -2.25
N PHE A 227 24.07 -13.40 -1.44
CA PHE A 227 24.09 -12.26 -0.52
C PHE A 227 24.57 -12.68 0.88
N GLU A 228 25.16 -11.76 1.61
CA GLU A 228 25.58 -11.96 2.99
C GLU A 228 24.39 -12.16 3.94
N ASN A 229 23.27 -11.49 3.66
CA ASN A 229 22.07 -11.51 4.48
C ASN A 229 20.81 -11.28 3.62
N TYR A 230 19.64 -11.55 4.19
CA TYR A 230 18.35 -11.38 3.51
C TYR A 230 17.99 -9.92 3.22
N ARG A 231 18.42 -8.95 4.07
CA ARG A 231 18.18 -7.51 3.80
C ARG A 231 18.71 -7.10 2.43
N ASP A 232 19.93 -7.45 2.11
CA ASP A 232 20.58 -7.04 0.86
C ASP A 232 19.96 -7.77 -0.34
N PHE A 233 19.56 -9.03 -0.14
CA PHE A 233 18.80 -9.78 -1.15
C PHE A 233 17.45 -9.13 -1.45
N VAL A 234 16.60 -8.91 -0.43
CA VAL A 234 15.24 -8.37 -0.63
C VAL A 234 15.25 -6.93 -1.14
N HIS A 235 16.29 -6.18 -0.82
CA HIS A 235 16.48 -4.84 -1.38
C HIS A 235 16.61 -4.89 -2.90
N ARG A 236 17.36 -5.87 -3.41
CA ARG A 236 17.47 -6.14 -4.86
C ARG A 236 16.20 -6.75 -5.43
N GLU A 237 15.57 -7.70 -4.73
CA GLU A 237 14.32 -8.36 -5.15
C GLU A 237 13.20 -7.33 -5.39
N LYS A 238 13.09 -6.31 -4.54
CA LYS A 238 12.14 -5.20 -4.69
C LYS A 238 12.53 -4.18 -5.79
N ASN A 239 13.57 -4.47 -6.58
CA ASN A 239 14.07 -3.60 -7.66
C ASN A 239 14.45 -2.18 -7.19
N ARG A 240 14.99 -2.05 -5.99
CA ARG A 240 15.47 -0.77 -5.44
C ARG A 240 16.84 -0.44 -6.02
N PHE A 241 16.86 0.08 -7.24
CA PHE A 241 18.09 0.40 -7.96
C PHE A 241 18.62 1.80 -7.64
N ASP A 242 17.79 2.66 -7.06
CA ASP A 242 18.03 4.10 -6.96
C ASP A 242 18.31 4.58 -5.52
N TYR A 243 18.26 3.68 -4.55
CA TYR A 243 18.65 3.92 -3.18
C TYR A 243 19.14 2.63 -2.53
N THR A 244 19.87 2.76 -1.43
CA THR A 244 20.61 1.70 -0.77
C THR A 244 20.11 1.47 0.67
N PRO A 245 20.48 0.37 1.34
CA PRO A 245 20.27 0.23 2.79
C PRO A 245 20.86 1.39 3.61
N ASP A 246 21.99 1.97 3.18
CA ASP A 246 22.59 3.15 3.85
C ASP A 246 21.72 4.40 3.70
N ASP A 247 21.00 4.56 2.58
CA ASP A 247 20.00 5.61 2.43
C ASP A 247 18.85 5.44 3.42
N CYS A 248 18.39 4.19 3.64
CA CYS A 248 17.39 3.90 4.65
C CYS A 248 17.90 4.26 6.06
N MET A 249 19.16 3.97 6.36
CA MET A 249 19.77 4.35 7.65
C MET A 249 19.81 5.89 7.81
N ARG A 250 20.17 6.64 6.74
CA ARG A 250 20.10 8.11 6.76
C ARG A 250 18.66 8.63 6.95
N PHE A 251 17.68 7.96 6.35
CA PHE A 251 16.27 8.29 6.59
C PHE A 251 15.90 8.10 8.07
N HIS A 252 16.37 7.03 8.74
CA HIS A 252 16.13 6.85 10.18
C HIS A 252 16.71 7.99 11.00
N GLU A 253 17.96 8.40 10.72
CA GLU A 253 18.61 9.52 11.39
C GLU A 253 17.83 10.82 11.17
N ALA A 254 17.40 11.08 9.93
CA ALA A 254 16.61 12.24 9.59
C ALA A 254 15.26 12.28 10.33
N VAL A 255 14.57 11.15 10.47
CA VAL A 255 13.32 11.05 11.26
C VAL A 255 13.58 11.34 12.74
N GLU A 256 14.67 10.82 13.30
CA GLU A 256 15.03 11.07 14.70
C GLU A 256 15.30 12.57 14.94
N GLU A 257 16.00 13.23 14.01
CA GLU A 257 16.40 14.63 14.14
C GLU A 257 15.27 15.62 13.84
N THR A 258 14.31 15.28 12.98
CA THR A 258 13.29 16.22 12.47
C THR A 258 11.86 15.87 12.88
N MET A 259 11.40 14.65 12.55
CA MET A 259 10.02 14.25 12.77
C MET A 259 9.71 13.90 14.23
N ARG A 260 10.66 13.34 14.97
CA ARG A 260 10.50 13.08 16.40
C ARG A 260 10.26 14.36 17.22
N PRO A 261 11.01 15.47 17.04
CA PRO A 261 10.71 16.76 17.68
C PRO A 261 9.35 17.34 17.26
N ALA A 262 8.95 17.23 15.99
CA ALA A 262 7.64 17.68 15.51
C ALA A 262 6.50 16.85 16.15
N THR A 263 6.65 15.53 16.21
CA THR A 263 5.77 14.62 16.95
C THR A 263 5.63 15.04 18.40
N THR A 264 6.72 15.42 19.05
CA THR A 264 6.72 15.87 20.45
C THR A 264 5.86 17.12 20.61
N ARG A 265 5.98 18.12 19.72
CA ARG A 265 5.16 19.35 19.77
C ARG A 265 3.66 19.06 19.61
N ILE A 266 3.29 18.17 18.68
CA ILE A 266 1.90 17.73 18.47
C ILE A 266 1.35 17.06 19.73
N LEU A 267 2.11 16.14 20.30
CA LEU A 267 1.69 15.38 21.49
C LEU A 267 1.61 16.24 22.76
N GLU A 268 2.51 17.21 22.93
CA GLU A 268 2.44 18.18 24.02
C GLU A 268 1.18 19.06 23.92
N ARG A 269 0.85 19.53 22.71
CA ARG A 269 -0.39 20.25 22.45
C ARG A 269 -1.61 19.38 22.77
N ARG A 270 -1.63 18.14 22.29
CA ARG A 270 -2.68 17.17 22.57
C ARG A 270 -2.87 16.96 24.08
N LYS A 271 -1.77 16.80 24.83
CA LYS A 271 -1.79 16.68 26.29
C LYS A 271 -2.43 17.88 26.96
N GLN A 272 -2.12 19.09 26.47
CA GLN A 272 -2.70 20.35 26.99
C GLN A 272 -4.19 20.46 26.66
N GLU A 273 -4.61 20.16 25.41
CA GLU A 273 -6.02 20.19 25.00
C GLU A 273 -6.88 19.20 25.79
N MET A 274 -6.37 17.98 25.99
CA MET A 274 -7.02 16.95 26.81
C MET A 274 -7.03 17.27 28.30
N ARG A 275 -6.19 18.22 28.76
CA ARG A 275 -6.03 18.61 30.19
C ARG A 275 -5.67 17.42 31.07
N VAL A 276 -4.81 16.51 30.57
CA VAL A 276 -4.35 15.34 31.32
C VAL A 276 -2.95 15.60 31.91
N GLY A 277 -2.68 15.06 33.11
CA GLY A 277 -1.34 15.16 33.72
C GLY A 277 -0.29 14.35 32.96
N GLU A 278 -0.69 13.18 32.45
CA GLU A 278 0.14 12.27 31.69
C GLU A 278 -0.63 11.81 30.45
N LEU A 279 0.03 11.85 29.27
CA LEU A 279 -0.51 11.30 28.05
C LEU A 279 -0.10 9.82 27.96
N ARG A 280 -1.08 8.93 27.86
CA ARG A 280 -0.87 7.49 27.77
C ARG A 280 -1.10 6.99 26.33
N PRO A 281 -0.61 5.81 25.95
CA PRO A 281 -0.77 5.28 24.58
C PRO A 281 -2.24 5.21 24.08
N TRP A 282 -3.19 5.06 24.98
CA TRP A 282 -4.63 5.04 24.66
C TRP A 282 -5.28 6.43 24.52
N ASP A 283 -4.50 7.50 24.69
CA ASP A 283 -4.99 8.88 24.52
C ASP A 283 -4.70 9.46 23.14
N ILE A 284 -4.11 8.67 22.22
CA ILE A 284 -3.59 9.18 20.95
C ILE A 284 -4.66 9.29 19.86
N THR A 285 -5.64 8.38 19.83
CA THR A 285 -6.67 8.32 18.76
C THR A 285 -7.94 9.09 19.07
N VAL A 286 -8.28 9.29 20.35
CA VAL A 286 -9.50 10.01 20.74
C VAL A 286 -9.41 11.49 20.37
N ASP A 287 -10.53 12.13 20.03
CA ASP A 287 -10.60 13.59 19.89
C ASP A 287 -10.17 14.30 21.19
N PRO A 288 -9.17 15.22 21.15
CA PRO A 288 -8.63 15.83 22.36
C PRO A 288 -9.63 16.73 23.12
N HIS A 289 -10.70 17.18 22.44
CA HIS A 289 -11.77 17.98 23.03
C HIS A 289 -12.99 17.14 23.42
N GLY A 290 -12.95 15.81 23.24
CA GLY A 290 -14.05 14.91 23.58
C GLY A 290 -15.30 15.05 22.70
N ARG A 291 -15.15 15.59 21.48
CA ARG A 291 -16.25 15.69 20.51
C ARG A 291 -16.62 14.29 19.99
N ALA A 292 -17.85 14.16 19.49
CA ALA A 292 -18.30 12.92 18.85
C ALA A 292 -17.45 12.58 17.62
N PRO A 293 -17.30 11.29 17.28
CA PRO A 293 -16.65 10.87 16.04
C PRO A 293 -17.31 11.49 14.80
N LEU A 294 -16.52 11.83 13.80
CA LEU A 294 -16.99 12.37 12.53
C LEU A 294 -17.86 11.34 11.79
N ARG A 295 -18.94 11.81 11.15
CA ARG A 295 -19.88 11.01 10.38
C ARG A 295 -20.08 11.65 9.00
N PRO A 296 -19.14 11.42 8.05
CA PRO A 296 -19.07 12.13 6.78
C PRO A 296 -20.19 11.82 5.78
N PHE A 297 -20.79 10.62 5.86
CA PHE A 297 -21.85 10.19 4.94
C PHE A 297 -22.78 9.19 5.65
N SER A 298 -23.96 9.00 5.07
CA SER A 298 -25.00 8.10 5.59
C SER A 298 -25.19 6.83 4.75
N ASP A 299 -24.88 6.90 3.46
CA ASP A 299 -24.94 5.78 2.53
C ASP A 299 -23.84 5.87 1.44
N VAL A 300 -23.59 4.75 0.77
CA VAL A 300 -22.51 4.62 -0.21
C VAL A 300 -22.73 5.44 -1.48
N ARG A 301 -23.99 5.74 -1.86
CA ARG A 301 -24.25 6.57 -3.03
C ARG A 301 -23.83 8.01 -2.75
N GLU A 302 -24.25 8.55 -1.61
CA GLU A 302 -23.82 9.86 -1.13
C GLU A 302 -22.29 9.93 -1.06
N PHE A 303 -21.66 8.86 -0.59
CA PHE A 303 -20.19 8.76 -0.50
C PHE A 303 -19.52 8.88 -1.87
N ILE A 304 -19.99 8.12 -2.88
CA ILE A 304 -19.47 8.18 -4.24
C ILE A 304 -19.69 9.58 -4.88
N GLU A 305 -20.89 10.16 -4.72
CA GLU A 305 -21.23 11.49 -5.25
C GLU A 305 -20.29 12.56 -4.67
N ARG A 306 -20.12 12.59 -3.36
CA ARG A 306 -19.21 13.53 -2.67
C ARG A 306 -17.74 13.30 -3.04
N THR A 307 -17.30 12.04 -3.13
CA THR A 307 -15.95 11.72 -3.61
C THR A 307 -15.74 12.30 -5.02
N SER A 308 -16.70 12.08 -5.91
CA SER A 308 -16.66 12.58 -7.29
C SER A 308 -16.55 14.10 -7.36
N ASP A 309 -17.30 14.81 -6.50
CA ASP A 309 -17.25 16.28 -6.41
C ASP A 309 -15.90 16.77 -5.86
N VAL A 310 -15.40 16.16 -4.80
CA VAL A 310 -14.13 16.53 -4.16
C VAL A 310 -12.95 16.36 -5.12
N VAL A 311 -12.82 15.19 -5.79
CA VAL A 311 -11.70 14.96 -6.71
C VAL A 311 -11.76 15.83 -7.97
N ALA A 312 -12.96 16.29 -8.37
CA ALA A 312 -13.13 17.20 -9.50
C ALA A 312 -12.50 18.58 -9.28
N HIS A 313 -12.36 19.01 -8.02
CA HIS A 313 -11.65 20.25 -7.69
C HIS A 313 -10.14 20.14 -7.91
N VAL A 314 -9.58 18.92 -7.77
CA VAL A 314 -8.17 18.66 -8.07
C VAL A 314 -7.97 18.62 -9.59
N ASP A 315 -8.75 17.80 -10.28
CA ASP A 315 -8.76 17.72 -11.76
C ASP A 315 -10.15 17.24 -12.25
N PRO A 316 -10.79 17.93 -13.21
CA PRO A 316 -12.11 17.53 -13.73
C PRO A 316 -12.16 16.11 -14.30
N ASP A 317 -11.05 15.60 -14.86
CA ASP A 317 -10.98 14.23 -15.40
C ASP A 317 -11.11 13.17 -14.27
N PHE A 318 -10.71 13.48 -13.05
CA PHE A 318 -10.83 12.57 -11.91
C PHE A 318 -12.28 12.25 -11.55
N ARG A 319 -13.19 13.23 -11.71
CA ARG A 319 -14.64 12.97 -11.67
C ARG A 319 -15.04 11.91 -12.71
N GLY A 320 -14.54 12.06 -13.93
CA GLY A 320 -14.78 11.10 -15.01
C GLY A 320 -14.33 9.69 -14.65
N TYR A 321 -13.18 9.55 -13.99
CA TYR A 321 -12.65 8.25 -13.54
C TYR A 321 -13.55 7.60 -12.47
N ILE A 322 -13.94 8.34 -11.43
CA ILE A 322 -14.88 7.83 -10.41
C ILE A 322 -16.20 7.40 -11.04
N ASN A 323 -16.80 8.25 -11.89
CA ASN A 323 -18.06 7.95 -12.54
C ASN A 323 -17.96 6.73 -13.47
N THR A 324 -16.84 6.57 -14.17
CA THR A 324 -16.59 5.41 -15.04
C THR A 324 -16.53 4.11 -14.23
N MET A 325 -15.81 4.10 -13.11
CA MET A 325 -15.76 2.95 -12.20
C MET A 325 -17.14 2.64 -11.60
N ALA A 326 -17.87 3.67 -11.15
CA ALA A 326 -19.21 3.51 -10.59
C ALA A 326 -20.19 2.92 -11.61
N ALA A 327 -20.21 3.45 -12.85
CA ALA A 327 -21.07 2.96 -13.94
C ALA A 327 -20.74 1.53 -14.35
N ALA A 328 -19.47 1.11 -14.24
CA ALA A 328 -19.01 -0.23 -14.54
C ALA A 328 -19.19 -1.22 -13.37
N GLY A 329 -19.67 -0.78 -12.19
CA GLY A 329 -19.81 -1.62 -11.00
C GLY A 329 -18.46 -2.03 -10.38
N MET A 330 -17.43 -1.19 -10.56
CA MET A 330 -16.07 -1.43 -10.08
C MET A 330 -15.77 -0.78 -8.72
N LEU A 331 -16.81 -0.29 -8.03
CA LEU A 331 -16.72 0.25 -6.67
C LEU A 331 -17.52 -0.64 -5.72
N ASP A 332 -16.82 -1.50 -4.97
CA ASP A 332 -17.44 -2.29 -3.89
C ASP A 332 -17.02 -1.73 -2.54
N LEU A 333 -17.78 -0.74 -2.06
CA LEU A 333 -17.39 0.10 -0.92
C LEU A 333 -18.06 -0.30 0.40
N GLU A 334 -19.29 -0.82 0.36
CA GLU A 334 -20.11 -1.07 1.54
C GLU A 334 -19.59 -2.26 2.36
N ASN A 335 -19.51 -2.08 3.68
CA ASN A 335 -19.25 -3.18 4.60
C ASN A 335 -20.47 -4.11 4.67
N ARG A 336 -20.24 -5.43 4.61
CA ARG A 336 -21.29 -6.45 4.75
C ARG A 336 -20.71 -7.76 5.28
N LYS A 337 -21.59 -8.59 5.87
CA LYS A 337 -21.21 -9.93 6.34
C LYS A 337 -20.71 -10.79 5.16
N GLY A 338 -19.62 -11.48 5.38
CA GLY A 338 -19.00 -12.36 4.37
C GLY A 338 -18.00 -11.64 3.44
N LYS A 339 -17.82 -10.33 3.57
CA LYS A 339 -16.82 -9.57 2.84
C LYS A 339 -15.45 -9.68 3.52
N ALA A 340 -14.37 -9.74 2.75
CA ALA A 340 -13.01 -9.73 3.30
C ALA A 340 -12.70 -8.39 3.98
N PRO A 341 -11.88 -8.34 5.05
CA PRO A 341 -11.46 -7.08 5.67
C PRO A 341 -10.45 -6.33 4.81
N GLY A 342 -10.33 -5.01 5.07
CA GLY A 342 -9.36 -4.12 4.42
C GLY A 342 -9.94 -3.33 3.26
N GLY A 343 -9.06 -2.63 2.55
CA GLY A 343 -9.33 -1.86 1.33
C GLY A 343 -8.18 -2.05 0.35
N TYR A 344 -8.45 -1.96 -0.94
CA TYR A 344 -7.44 -1.96 -2.00
C TYR A 344 -8.00 -1.43 -3.31
N SER A 345 -7.10 -0.97 -4.18
CA SER A 345 -7.37 -0.74 -5.59
C SER A 345 -6.59 -1.73 -6.45
N ALA A 346 -7.19 -2.17 -7.54
CA ALA A 346 -6.53 -3.03 -8.54
C ALA A 346 -6.95 -2.60 -9.94
N THR A 347 -6.14 -2.90 -10.96
CA THR A 347 -6.45 -2.55 -12.35
C THR A 347 -6.71 -3.80 -13.17
N LEU A 348 -7.86 -3.85 -13.83
CA LEU A 348 -8.22 -4.82 -14.85
C LEU A 348 -7.44 -4.49 -16.13
N ASN A 349 -6.39 -5.27 -16.41
CA ASN A 349 -5.37 -4.88 -17.39
C ASN A 349 -5.83 -4.95 -18.85
N ASP A 350 -6.74 -5.86 -19.20
CA ASP A 350 -7.31 -5.96 -20.56
C ASP A 350 -8.32 -4.84 -20.80
N ARG A 351 -9.24 -4.63 -19.85
CA ARG A 351 -10.26 -3.56 -19.89
C ARG A 351 -9.68 -2.19 -19.59
N LYS A 352 -8.47 -2.10 -19.04
CA LYS A 352 -7.84 -0.86 -18.59
C LYS A 352 -8.70 -0.10 -17.58
N MET A 353 -9.35 -0.84 -16.69
CA MET A 353 -10.34 -0.37 -15.75
C MET A 353 -9.89 -0.64 -14.32
N PRO A 354 -9.61 0.37 -13.51
CA PRO A 354 -9.41 0.20 -12.08
C PRO A 354 -10.70 -0.19 -11.35
N LEU A 355 -10.54 -0.84 -10.21
CA LEU A 355 -11.59 -1.11 -9.24
C LEU A 355 -11.14 -0.69 -7.84
N ILE A 356 -12.09 -0.38 -6.97
CA ILE A 356 -11.86 -0.10 -5.56
C ILE A 356 -12.74 -1.01 -4.70
N PHE A 357 -12.10 -1.68 -3.76
CA PHE A 357 -12.73 -2.48 -2.73
C PHE A 357 -12.42 -1.87 -1.36
N MET A 358 -13.43 -1.73 -0.49
CA MET A 358 -13.24 -1.29 0.89
C MET A 358 -14.42 -1.72 1.78
N ASN A 359 -14.36 -1.39 3.06
CA ASN A 359 -15.37 -1.76 4.06
C ASN A 359 -15.92 -0.51 4.77
N ALA A 360 -16.50 0.41 4.02
CA ALA A 360 -16.99 1.69 4.52
C ALA A 360 -18.18 1.53 5.50
N VAL A 361 -18.12 2.25 6.62
CA VAL A 361 -19.11 2.27 7.71
C VAL A 361 -19.53 3.69 8.12
N GLY A 362 -19.14 4.70 7.37
CA GLY A 362 -19.53 6.11 7.59
C GLY A 362 -18.65 6.84 8.61
N ILE A 363 -17.36 6.56 8.65
CA ILE A 363 -16.38 7.21 9.54
C ILE A 363 -15.35 8.03 8.73
N ASP A 364 -14.59 8.88 9.42
CA ASP A 364 -13.57 9.74 8.81
C ASP A 364 -12.48 8.93 8.06
N ASP A 365 -12.08 7.79 8.61
CA ASP A 365 -11.09 6.90 8.00
C ASP A 365 -11.55 6.34 6.65
N ASP A 366 -12.86 6.15 6.45
CA ASP A 366 -13.39 5.72 5.15
C ASP A 366 -13.15 6.77 4.06
N VAL A 367 -13.25 8.06 4.40
CA VAL A 367 -12.98 9.16 3.46
C VAL A 367 -11.50 9.17 3.08
N LYS A 368 -10.60 9.07 4.05
CA LYS A 368 -9.15 8.99 3.81
C LYS A 368 -8.81 7.79 2.94
N THR A 369 -9.34 6.61 3.29
CA THR A 369 -9.15 5.38 2.50
C THR A 369 -9.67 5.54 1.07
N MET A 370 -10.87 6.08 0.87
CA MET A 370 -11.43 6.28 -0.48
C MET A 370 -10.57 7.22 -1.33
N LEU A 371 -10.07 8.30 -0.75
CA LEU A 371 -9.19 9.25 -1.45
C LEU A 371 -7.83 8.62 -1.75
N HIS A 372 -7.29 7.81 -0.84
CA HIS A 372 -6.08 7.01 -1.04
C HIS A 372 -6.25 6.03 -2.21
N GLU A 373 -7.27 5.18 -2.16
CA GLU A 373 -7.55 4.19 -3.20
C GLU A 373 -7.90 4.84 -4.55
N SER A 374 -8.50 6.04 -4.52
CA SER A 374 -8.71 6.84 -5.73
C SER A 374 -7.38 7.24 -6.38
N GLY A 375 -6.34 7.56 -5.59
CA GLY A 375 -5.01 7.86 -6.12
C GLY A 375 -4.41 6.67 -6.87
N HIS A 376 -4.52 5.45 -6.32
CA HIS A 376 -4.13 4.23 -7.01
C HIS A 376 -4.95 3.98 -8.27
N ALA A 377 -6.26 4.18 -8.22
CA ALA A 377 -7.14 4.03 -9.38
C ALA A 377 -6.79 5.03 -10.50
N PHE A 378 -6.53 6.30 -10.16
CA PHE A 378 -6.12 7.31 -11.14
C PHE A 378 -4.76 6.97 -11.75
N HIS A 379 -3.83 6.46 -10.95
CA HIS A 379 -2.58 5.89 -11.47
C HIS A 379 -2.85 4.75 -12.46
N GLY A 380 -3.75 3.83 -12.13
CA GLY A 380 -4.18 2.76 -13.03
C GLY A 380 -4.72 3.28 -14.37
N PHE A 381 -5.57 4.30 -14.37
CA PHE A 381 -6.09 4.93 -15.59
C PHE A 381 -4.97 5.60 -16.41
N GLU A 382 -4.10 6.37 -15.76
CA GLU A 382 -3.02 7.09 -16.45
C GLU A 382 -1.98 6.12 -17.04
N ALA A 383 -1.53 5.13 -16.27
CA ALA A 383 -0.56 4.13 -16.72
C ALA A 383 -1.13 3.16 -17.76
N SER A 384 -2.45 2.92 -17.78
CA SER A 384 -3.12 2.05 -18.77
C SER A 384 -3.04 2.58 -20.21
N LYS A 385 -2.61 3.84 -20.39
CA LYS A 385 -2.30 4.42 -21.71
C LYS A 385 -1.03 3.81 -22.34
N LEU A 386 -0.16 3.25 -21.52
CA LEU A 386 1.06 2.56 -21.96
C LEU A 386 0.72 1.25 -22.68
N PRO A 387 1.43 0.93 -23.78
CA PRO A 387 1.07 -0.19 -24.64
C PRO A 387 1.27 -1.56 -23.98
N LEU A 388 2.32 -1.72 -23.16
CA LEU A 388 2.68 -3.01 -22.58
C LEU A 388 2.36 -3.06 -21.10
N ILE A 389 1.81 -4.19 -20.63
CA ILE A 389 1.51 -4.40 -19.19
C ILE A 389 2.74 -4.22 -18.30
N PHE A 390 3.92 -4.62 -18.79
CA PHE A 390 5.20 -4.52 -18.08
C PHE A 390 5.62 -3.06 -17.77
N GLN A 391 5.04 -2.10 -18.50
CA GLN A 391 5.30 -0.66 -18.33
C GLN A 391 4.32 0.01 -17.34
N ARG A 392 3.25 -0.68 -16.93
CA ARG A 392 2.13 -0.04 -16.19
C ARG A 392 2.29 -0.04 -14.68
N HIS A 393 3.11 -0.93 -14.14
CA HIS A 393 3.27 -1.10 -12.70
C HIS A 393 4.62 -0.57 -12.22
N PRO A 394 4.68 0.65 -11.66
CA PRO A 394 5.90 1.21 -11.06
C PRO A 394 6.26 0.48 -9.77
N GLY A 395 7.33 0.86 -9.12
CA GLY A 395 7.64 0.47 -7.74
C GLY A 395 6.57 0.99 -6.76
N SER A 396 6.49 0.37 -5.60
CA SER A 396 5.50 0.74 -4.57
C SER A 396 5.67 2.18 -4.10
N GLU A 397 6.91 2.70 -4.08
CA GLU A 397 7.18 4.09 -3.71
C GLU A 397 6.40 5.09 -4.58
N MET A 398 6.36 4.89 -5.90
CA MET A 398 5.61 5.78 -6.79
C MET A 398 4.11 5.49 -6.75
N ALA A 399 3.71 4.24 -6.53
CA ALA A 399 2.31 3.88 -6.33
C ALA A 399 1.73 4.58 -5.09
N GLU A 400 2.49 4.61 -3.99
CA GLU A 400 2.06 5.29 -2.76
C GLU A 400 2.19 6.83 -2.85
N VAL A 401 3.08 7.38 -3.68
CA VAL A 401 3.03 8.81 -4.01
C VAL A 401 1.70 9.16 -4.67
N ALA A 402 1.17 8.28 -5.53
CA ALA A 402 -0.12 8.51 -6.16
C ALA A 402 -1.25 8.58 -5.13
N SER A 403 -1.34 7.59 -4.23
CA SER A 403 -2.39 7.50 -3.21
C SER A 403 -2.29 8.61 -2.17
N MET A 404 -1.14 8.78 -1.52
CA MET A 404 -0.94 9.77 -0.47
C MET A 404 -1.02 11.21 -0.97
N SER A 405 -0.67 11.47 -2.24
CA SER A 405 -0.89 12.79 -2.84
C SER A 405 -2.36 13.13 -2.97
N MET A 406 -3.22 12.17 -3.29
CA MET A 406 -4.66 12.42 -3.40
C MET A 406 -5.29 12.75 -2.05
N GLU A 407 -4.88 12.11 -0.95
CA GLU A 407 -5.32 12.49 0.39
C GLU A 407 -5.02 13.97 0.69
N LEU A 408 -3.80 14.41 0.35
CA LEU A 408 -3.34 15.78 0.61
C LEU A 408 -3.93 16.80 -0.37
N LEU A 409 -3.97 16.50 -1.68
CA LEU A 409 -4.48 17.40 -2.72
C LEU A 409 -5.98 17.69 -2.58
N THR A 410 -6.74 16.70 -2.09
CA THR A 410 -8.19 16.84 -1.88
C THR A 410 -8.55 17.53 -0.57
N SER A 411 -7.62 17.58 0.39
CA SER A 411 -7.89 18.11 1.73
C SER A 411 -8.53 19.52 1.77
N PRO A 412 -8.21 20.48 0.86
CA PRO A 412 -8.87 21.79 0.86
C PRO A 412 -10.36 21.76 0.42
N TYR A 413 -10.82 20.66 -0.17
CA TYR A 413 -12.13 20.57 -0.84
C TYR A 413 -13.13 19.64 -0.13
N ILE A 414 -12.81 19.15 1.07
CA ILE A 414 -13.64 18.17 1.80
C ILE A 414 -14.82 18.81 2.55
N SER A 415 -14.94 20.16 2.59
CA SER A 415 -16.08 20.84 3.21
C SER A 415 -17.33 20.75 2.34
N ALA A 416 -18.52 20.81 2.95
CA ALA A 416 -19.81 20.78 2.27
C ALA A 416 -20.01 21.99 1.35
N GLU A 417 -19.38 23.14 1.62
CA GLU A 417 -19.40 24.32 0.74
C GLU A 417 -18.71 24.02 -0.61
N GLN A 418 -17.77 23.07 -0.62
CA GLN A 418 -17.07 22.58 -1.81
C GLN A 418 -17.70 21.29 -2.40
N GLY A 419 -18.88 20.88 -1.91
CA GLY A 419 -19.49 19.60 -2.30
C GLY A 419 -18.95 18.38 -1.54
N GLY A 420 -18.10 18.60 -0.53
CA GLY A 420 -17.46 17.56 0.28
C GLY A 420 -18.34 17.02 1.42
N TYR A 421 -17.71 16.42 2.38
CA TYR A 421 -18.33 15.54 3.37
C TYR A 421 -18.73 16.25 4.68
N TYR A 422 -18.10 17.37 5.03
CA TYR A 422 -18.07 17.91 6.38
C TYR A 422 -18.60 19.35 6.45
N SER A 423 -19.13 19.75 7.60
CA SER A 423 -19.20 21.17 7.95
C SER A 423 -17.78 21.77 7.95
N ASP A 424 -17.66 23.09 7.84
CA ASP A 424 -16.34 23.73 7.83
C ASP A 424 -15.51 23.41 9.10
N ASP A 425 -16.16 23.37 10.26
CA ASP A 425 -15.50 23.01 11.52
C ASP A 425 -15.03 21.55 11.55
N ASP A 426 -15.84 20.62 11.03
CA ASP A 426 -15.48 19.22 10.93
C ASP A 426 -14.42 18.97 9.85
N ALA A 427 -14.46 19.71 8.73
CA ALA A 427 -13.44 19.68 7.71
C ALA A 427 -12.08 20.12 8.27
N ARG A 428 -12.05 21.24 9.02
CA ARG A 428 -10.83 21.70 9.72
C ARG A 428 -10.29 20.62 10.65
N ARG A 429 -11.17 19.93 11.37
CA ARG A 429 -10.81 18.83 12.27
C ARG A 429 -10.20 17.66 11.47
N SER A 430 -10.85 17.20 10.41
CA SER A 430 -10.37 16.09 9.58
C SER A 430 -9.02 16.40 8.94
N ILE A 431 -8.84 17.63 8.39
CA ILE A 431 -7.56 18.10 7.84
C ILE A 431 -6.48 18.14 8.91
N ARG A 432 -6.79 18.64 10.12
CA ARG A 432 -5.86 18.61 11.24
C ARG A 432 -5.41 17.19 11.58
N GLU A 433 -6.37 16.26 11.71
CA GLU A 433 -6.09 14.85 12.01
C GLU A 433 -5.24 14.20 10.91
N LEU A 434 -5.49 14.52 9.64
CA LEU A 434 -4.67 14.08 8.50
C LEU A 434 -3.22 14.58 8.64
N LEU A 435 -3.01 15.88 8.83
CA LEU A 435 -1.66 16.47 8.88
C LEU A 435 -0.89 16.06 10.15
N GLU A 436 -1.55 15.95 11.31
CA GLU A 436 -0.96 15.37 12.52
C GLU A 436 -0.57 13.90 12.25
N GLY A 437 -1.44 13.12 11.60
CA GLY A 437 -1.21 11.73 11.21
C GLY A 437 0.03 11.55 10.34
N VAL A 438 0.23 12.43 9.36
CA VAL A 438 1.42 12.44 8.51
C VAL A 438 2.71 12.56 9.32
N ILE A 439 2.77 13.47 10.29
CA ILE A 439 3.98 13.63 11.15
C ILE A 439 4.13 12.43 12.10
N LEU A 440 3.04 11.98 12.72
CA LEU A 440 3.05 10.87 13.68
C LEU A 440 3.40 9.51 13.03
N PHE A 441 3.22 9.38 11.72
CA PHE A 441 3.55 8.18 10.97
C PHE A 441 5.07 7.92 10.88
N PHE A 442 5.90 8.95 10.68
CA PHE A 442 7.33 8.78 10.43
C PHE A 442 8.10 8.08 11.55
N PRO A 443 7.92 8.41 12.85
CA PRO A 443 8.54 7.66 13.95
C PRO A 443 8.19 6.18 13.97
N HIS A 444 6.95 5.83 13.59
CA HIS A 444 6.54 4.43 13.48
C HIS A 444 7.20 3.77 12.27
N CYS A 445 7.19 4.40 11.12
CA CYS A 445 7.85 3.93 9.89
C CYS A 445 9.33 3.63 10.13
N ALA A 446 10.07 4.60 10.68
CA ALA A 446 11.48 4.42 11.02
C ALA A 446 11.71 3.30 12.04
N SER A 447 10.80 3.13 13.03
CA SER A 447 10.90 2.04 14.00
C SER A 447 10.76 0.67 13.33
N VAL A 448 9.78 0.52 12.44
CA VAL A 448 9.53 -0.76 11.73
C VAL A 448 10.71 -1.10 10.84
N ASP A 449 11.20 -0.15 10.05
CA ASP A 449 12.29 -0.40 9.12
C ASP A 449 13.63 -0.63 9.82
N ALA A 450 14.00 0.21 10.79
CA ALA A 450 15.24 0.06 11.56
C ALA A 450 15.28 -1.27 12.32
N PHE A 451 14.15 -1.74 12.86
CA PHE A 451 14.07 -3.03 13.52
C PHE A 451 14.32 -4.18 12.55
N GLN A 452 13.79 -4.11 11.32
CA GLN A 452 14.07 -5.11 10.29
C GLN A 452 15.54 -5.10 9.86
N HIS A 453 16.14 -3.92 9.66
CA HIS A 453 17.58 -3.84 9.38
C HIS A 453 18.39 -4.59 10.42
N TRP A 454 18.12 -4.36 11.71
CA TRP A 454 18.82 -5.06 12.79
C TRP A 454 18.55 -6.56 12.80
N ILE A 455 17.29 -7.02 12.67
CA ILE A 455 16.93 -8.45 12.70
C ILE A 455 17.74 -9.26 11.68
N TYR A 456 17.91 -8.75 10.47
CA TYR A 456 18.51 -9.49 9.37
C TYR A 456 20.03 -9.31 9.23
N THR A 457 20.65 -8.40 10.01
CA THR A 457 22.10 -8.13 9.93
C THR A 457 22.86 -8.36 11.23
N ASP A 458 22.18 -8.59 12.34
CA ASP A 458 22.78 -8.87 13.65
C ASP A 458 22.47 -10.31 14.06
N GLU A 459 23.48 -11.05 14.54
CA GLU A 459 23.31 -12.45 14.98
C GLU A 459 22.27 -12.58 16.11
N ALA A 460 22.16 -11.58 17.00
CA ALA A 460 21.17 -11.57 18.07
C ALA A 460 19.72 -11.48 17.54
N GLY A 461 19.52 -11.09 16.27
CA GLY A 461 18.22 -11.13 15.62
C GLY A 461 17.56 -12.53 15.57
N ALA A 462 18.35 -13.59 15.72
CA ALA A 462 17.85 -14.97 15.82
C ALA A 462 17.21 -15.29 17.18
N ASP A 463 17.47 -14.50 18.23
CA ASP A 463 16.93 -14.71 19.57
C ASP A 463 15.64 -13.91 19.78
N ALA A 464 14.56 -14.59 20.19
CA ALA A 464 13.24 -13.98 20.36
C ALA A 464 13.20 -12.93 21.50
N ASP A 465 13.95 -13.18 22.60
CA ASP A 465 13.99 -12.25 23.72
C ASP A 465 14.85 -11.02 23.36
N ALA A 466 15.92 -11.22 22.60
CA ALA A 466 16.71 -10.11 22.05
C ALA A 466 15.90 -9.24 21.10
N ARG A 467 15.04 -9.82 20.24
CA ARG A 467 14.10 -9.06 19.38
C ARG A 467 13.15 -8.20 20.19
N ASP A 468 12.54 -8.74 21.25
CA ASP A 468 11.65 -7.97 22.13
C ASP A 468 12.37 -6.79 22.79
N GLN A 469 13.58 -6.99 23.28
CA GLN A 469 14.38 -5.92 23.88
C GLN A 469 14.80 -4.89 22.84
N LYS A 470 15.23 -5.33 21.67
CA LYS A 470 15.61 -4.44 20.57
C LYS A 470 14.44 -3.61 20.06
N TRP A 471 13.24 -4.20 19.97
CA TRP A 471 12.04 -3.44 19.65
C TRP A 471 11.78 -2.31 20.63
N LEU A 472 11.91 -2.56 21.94
CA LEU A 472 11.78 -1.50 22.95
C LEU A 472 12.85 -0.40 22.78
N GLU A 473 14.10 -0.75 22.46
CA GLU A 473 15.17 0.23 22.21
C GLU A 473 14.85 1.09 20.99
N VAL A 474 14.48 0.45 19.87
CA VAL A 474 14.14 1.14 18.62
C VAL A 474 12.93 2.06 18.82
N ARG A 475 11.90 1.60 19.54
CA ARG A 475 10.75 2.44 19.87
C ARG A 475 11.11 3.64 20.72
N ARG A 476 12.02 3.49 21.70
CA ARG A 476 12.53 4.62 22.51
C ARG A 476 13.33 5.63 21.69
N ARG A 477 14.03 5.17 20.65
CA ARG A 477 14.78 6.05 19.76
C ARG A 477 13.88 7.02 18.99
N PHE A 478 12.78 6.54 18.44
CA PHE A 478 11.93 7.31 17.53
C PHE A 478 10.67 7.89 18.18
N GLU A 479 10.10 7.25 19.19
CA GLU A 479 8.91 7.77 19.88
C GLU A 479 9.22 9.01 20.73
N SER A 480 8.22 9.85 20.90
CA SER A 480 8.28 10.99 21.82
C SER A 480 8.13 10.54 23.26
N ASP A 481 8.93 11.13 24.15
CA ASP A 481 8.86 10.90 25.60
C ASP A 481 7.60 11.51 26.26
N VAL A 482 6.78 12.27 25.53
CA VAL A 482 5.50 12.80 26.01
C VAL A 482 4.49 11.69 26.26
N ILE A 483 4.59 10.58 25.53
CA ILE A 483 3.76 9.39 25.79
C ILE A 483 4.39 8.58 26.93
N GLU A 484 3.70 8.52 28.04
CA GLU A 484 4.14 7.79 29.22
C GLU A 484 3.83 6.28 29.08
N TRP A 485 4.88 5.49 28.93
CA TRP A 485 4.84 4.03 28.76
C TRP A 485 5.14 3.23 30.02
N SER A 486 5.38 3.89 31.17
CA SER A 486 5.74 3.16 32.39
C SER A 486 4.70 2.07 32.72
N GLY A 487 5.21 0.88 33.03
CA GLY A 487 4.38 -0.30 33.33
C GLY A 487 3.72 -0.96 32.11
N LEU A 488 4.07 -0.57 30.86
CA LEU A 488 3.44 -1.06 29.62
C LEU A 488 4.47 -1.65 28.63
N ASP A 489 5.66 -2.07 29.11
CA ASP A 489 6.67 -2.65 28.23
C ASP A 489 6.17 -3.91 27.49
N ARG A 490 5.31 -4.72 28.14
CA ARG A 490 4.71 -5.90 27.52
C ARG A 490 3.76 -5.52 26.38
N GLU A 491 2.88 -4.57 26.60
CA GLU A 491 1.95 -4.06 25.59
C GLU A 491 2.72 -3.36 24.44
N ARG A 492 3.84 -2.71 24.75
CA ARG A 492 4.72 -2.12 23.73
C ARG A 492 5.43 -3.18 22.90
N ILE A 493 5.89 -4.28 23.51
CA ILE A 493 6.42 -5.47 22.80
C ILE A 493 5.35 -6.07 21.90
N ALA A 494 4.12 -6.25 22.36
CA ALA A 494 3.04 -6.82 21.56
C ALA A 494 2.84 -6.12 20.22
N ARG A 495 3.21 -4.84 20.12
CA ARG A 495 3.03 -4.05 18.89
C ARG A 495 3.86 -4.55 17.70
N TRP A 496 5.02 -5.16 17.89
CA TRP A 496 5.75 -5.71 16.76
C TRP A 496 5.09 -7.00 16.25
N TYR A 497 4.52 -7.83 17.13
CA TYR A 497 3.75 -9.01 16.73
C TYR A 497 2.43 -8.65 16.01
N GLN A 498 1.90 -7.45 16.27
CA GLN A 498 0.71 -6.91 15.58
C GLN A 498 1.02 -6.38 14.17
N GLN A 499 2.30 -6.17 13.83
CA GLN A 499 2.72 -5.59 12.56
C GLN A 499 2.84 -6.67 11.48
N PRO A 500 1.88 -6.77 10.52
CA PRO A 500 1.87 -7.86 9.55
C PRO A 500 3.09 -7.85 8.62
N HIS A 501 3.67 -6.68 8.37
CA HIS A 501 4.80 -6.51 7.45
C HIS A 501 6.04 -7.30 7.86
N PHE A 502 6.26 -7.55 9.15
CA PHE A 502 7.37 -8.42 9.58
C PHE A 502 7.20 -9.87 9.10
N PHE A 503 5.95 -10.34 9.04
CA PHE A 503 5.62 -11.71 8.68
C PHE A 503 5.38 -11.89 7.18
N ALA A 504 4.58 -11.02 6.56
CA ALA A 504 4.09 -11.19 5.20
C ALA A 504 4.87 -10.37 4.15
N ASN A 505 5.35 -9.17 4.47
CA ASN A 505 6.01 -8.30 3.49
C ASN A 505 7.19 -7.53 4.09
N PRO A 506 8.31 -8.22 4.39
CA PRO A 506 9.48 -7.60 5.01
C PRO A 506 10.07 -6.49 4.13
N PHE A 507 10.58 -5.45 4.80
CA PHE A 507 11.19 -4.25 4.21
C PHE A 507 10.27 -3.40 3.32
N TYR A 508 8.95 -3.65 3.31
CA TYR A 508 8.01 -2.82 2.55
C TYR A 508 7.80 -1.44 3.19
N TYR A 509 7.87 -1.35 4.52
CA TYR A 509 7.37 -0.19 5.27
C TYR A 509 8.10 1.12 4.96
N ILE A 510 9.39 1.06 4.59
CA ILE A 510 10.17 2.24 4.18
C ILE A 510 9.61 2.90 2.91
N GLU A 511 8.98 2.12 2.03
CA GLU A 511 8.38 2.61 0.78
C GLU A 511 7.27 3.62 1.06
N TYR A 512 6.46 3.40 2.10
CA TYR A 512 5.49 4.39 2.57
C TYR A 512 6.16 5.69 3.06
N GLY A 513 7.29 5.59 3.77
CA GLY A 513 8.02 6.76 4.25
C GLY A 513 8.59 7.60 3.12
N ILE A 514 9.20 6.95 2.13
CA ILE A 514 9.73 7.59 0.92
C ILE A 514 8.60 8.23 0.11
N ALA A 515 7.48 7.50 -0.06
CA ALA A 515 6.31 7.98 -0.77
C ALA A 515 5.65 9.18 -0.08
N GLN A 516 5.52 9.16 1.25
CA GLN A 516 4.94 10.27 1.99
C GLN A 516 5.76 11.57 1.82
N LEU A 517 7.09 11.46 1.76
CA LEU A 517 7.95 12.62 1.45
C LEU A 517 7.75 13.09 0.01
N GLY A 518 7.50 12.20 -0.93
CA GLY A 518 7.12 12.53 -2.31
C GLY A 518 5.79 13.27 -2.37
N ALA A 519 4.76 12.71 -1.72
CA ALA A 519 3.41 13.28 -1.66
C ALA A 519 3.38 14.67 -1.00
N LEU A 520 4.16 14.87 0.07
CA LEU A 520 4.30 16.19 0.71
C LEU A 520 4.92 17.24 -0.24
N GLN A 521 5.84 16.85 -1.11
CA GLN A 521 6.41 17.75 -2.11
C GLN A 521 5.37 18.12 -3.19
N VAL A 522 4.60 17.14 -3.68
CA VAL A 522 3.49 17.39 -4.63
C VAL A 522 2.47 18.35 -4.01
N TRP A 523 2.07 18.10 -2.76
CA TRP A 523 1.13 18.95 -2.02
C TRP A 523 1.68 20.36 -1.78
N ARG A 524 2.92 20.50 -1.32
CA ARG A 524 3.59 21.80 -1.16
C ARG A 524 3.59 22.59 -2.49
N ASN A 525 3.90 21.94 -3.59
CA ASN A 525 3.91 22.57 -4.91
C ASN A 525 2.50 23.04 -5.31
N SER A 526 1.45 22.28 -4.96
CA SER A 526 0.06 22.64 -5.25
C SER A 526 -0.42 23.89 -4.51
N MET A 527 0.14 24.18 -3.33
CA MET A 527 -0.16 25.43 -2.60
C MET A 527 0.34 26.67 -3.32
N SER A 528 1.38 26.55 -4.17
CA SER A 528 1.97 27.65 -4.92
C SER A 528 1.38 27.77 -6.33
N ASP A 529 1.20 26.63 -7.02
CA ASP A 529 0.67 26.53 -8.38
C ASP A 529 -0.03 25.18 -8.55
N SER A 530 -1.30 25.14 -8.16
CA SER A 530 -2.12 23.93 -8.18
C SER A 530 -2.21 23.30 -9.57
N VAL A 531 -2.40 24.12 -10.62
CA VAL A 531 -2.55 23.63 -12.00
C VAL A 531 -1.27 22.92 -12.49
N ASN A 532 -0.11 23.50 -12.24
CA ASN A 532 1.17 22.88 -12.61
C ASN A 532 1.46 21.64 -11.77
N ALA A 533 1.21 21.68 -10.46
CA ALA A 533 1.46 20.55 -9.57
C ALA A 533 0.62 19.33 -9.97
N VAL A 534 -0.68 19.52 -10.23
CA VAL A 534 -1.57 18.43 -10.66
C VAL A 534 -1.18 17.90 -12.04
N ARG A 535 -0.81 18.79 -13.00
CA ARG A 535 -0.31 18.35 -14.30
C ARG A 535 0.96 17.50 -14.19
N ASN A 536 1.92 17.92 -13.37
CA ASN A 536 3.15 17.17 -13.14
C ASN A 536 2.87 15.83 -12.45
N TYR A 537 2.01 15.83 -11.43
CA TYR A 537 1.55 14.61 -10.76
C TYR A 537 0.95 13.63 -11.78
N ARG A 538 -0.04 14.03 -12.57
CA ARG A 538 -0.65 13.18 -13.62
C ARG A 538 0.38 12.73 -14.65
N GLY A 539 1.29 13.62 -15.06
CA GLY A 539 2.37 13.30 -15.98
C GLY A 539 3.27 12.18 -15.47
N ALA A 540 3.61 12.22 -14.17
CA ALA A 540 4.39 11.17 -13.52
C ALA A 540 3.62 9.84 -13.47
N LEU A 541 2.33 9.85 -13.14
CA LEU A 541 1.48 8.65 -13.14
C LEU A 541 1.44 7.99 -14.53
N ALA A 542 1.34 8.80 -15.59
CA ALA A 542 1.28 8.31 -16.97
C ALA A 542 2.58 7.66 -17.46
N LEU A 543 3.71 7.91 -16.79
CA LEU A 543 4.98 7.24 -17.08
C LEU A 543 4.99 5.77 -16.61
N GLY A 544 4.14 5.40 -15.65
CA GLY A 544 4.11 4.04 -15.09
C GLY A 544 5.51 3.59 -14.67
N ALA A 545 5.98 2.46 -15.23
CA ALA A 545 7.29 1.88 -14.96
C ALA A 545 8.32 2.13 -16.09
N THR A 546 8.12 3.14 -16.94
CA THR A 546 9.01 3.40 -18.08
C THR A 546 10.30 4.09 -17.70
N GLU A 547 10.33 4.74 -16.54
CA GLU A 547 11.45 5.51 -16.03
C GLU A 547 11.91 5.02 -14.65
N ARG A 548 13.11 5.42 -14.23
CA ARG A 548 13.66 5.18 -12.90
C ARG A 548 12.93 6.01 -11.84
N LEU A 549 12.96 5.57 -10.60
CA LEU A 549 12.28 6.23 -9.49
C LEU A 549 12.64 7.71 -9.33
N PRO A 550 13.90 8.15 -9.43
CA PRO A 550 14.24 9.57 -9.38
C PRO A 550 13.61 10.40 -10.51
N ASP A 551 13.49 9.83 -11.71
CA ASP A 551 12.90 10.50 -12.87
C ASP A 551 11.37 10.60 -12.73
N LEU A 552 10.72 9.57 -12.19
CA LEU A 552 9.29 9.59 -11.84
C LEU A 552 8.98 10.67 -10.80
N TYR A 553 9.81 10.76 -9.74
CA TYR A 553 9.71 11.83 -8.74
C TYR A 553 9.93 13.19 -9.37
N GLY A 554 10.96 13.33 -10.22
CA GLY A 554 11.26 14.56 -10.97
C GLY A 554 10.08 15.01 -11.84
N ALA A 555 9.42 14.08 -12.53
CA ALA A 555 8.22 14.36 -13.33
C ALA A 555 7.06 14.85 -12.46
N ALA A 556 6.90 14.34 -11.23
CA ALA A 556 5.92 14.81 -10.25
C ALA A 556 6.31 16.17 -9.61
N GLY A 557 7.48 16.72 -9.92
CA GLY A 557 8.02 17.92 -9.29
C GLY A 557 8.59 17.68 -7.89
N ALA A 558 9.03 16.44 -7.62
CA ALA A 558 9.59 16.00 -6.35
C ALA A 558 11.00 15.43 -6.53
N ARG A 559 11.65 15.06 -5.45
CA ARG A 559 12.92 14.34 -5.42
C ARG A 559 12.91 13.31 -4.29
N LEU A 560 13.75 12.31 -4.39
CA LEU A 560 14.00 11.40 -3.26
C LEU A 560 14.71 12.16 -2.13
N ILE A 561 14.22 11.99 -0.90
CA ILE A 561 14.75 12.64 0.31
C ILE A 561 15.05 11.55 1.33
N PHE A 562 16.31 11.53 1.80
CA PHE A 562 16.79 10.65 2.87
C PHE A 562 17.53 11.45 3.95
N ASP A 563 17.67 12.77 3.79
CA ASP A 563 18.46 13.64 4.65
C ASP A 563 17.58 14.54 5.53
N SER A 564 18.16 14.96 6.66
CA SER A 564 17.48 15.80 7.65
C SER A 564 17.08 17.18 7.09
N ALA A 565 17.86 17.76 6.18
CA ALA A 565 17.56 19.09 5.64
C ALA A 565 16.29 19.09 4.79
N GLY A 566 16.18 18.13 3.85
CA GLY A 566 15.00 17.97 3.03
C GLY A 566 13.75 17.57 3.85
N MET A 567 13.93 16.71 4.85
CA MET A 567 12.84 16.29 5.74
C MET A 567 12.38 17.45 6.62
N GLN A 568 13.29 18.26 7.16
CA GLN A 568 12.96 19.45 7.96
C GLN A 568 12.19 20.50 7.15
N GLU A 569 12.56 20.70 5.88
CA GLU A 569 11.84 21.62 4.99
C GLU A 569 10.34 21.22 4.90
N LEU A 570 10.06 19.93 4.67
CA LEU A 570 8.69 19.43 4.56
C LEU A 570 7.95 19.43 5.90
N THR A 571 8.64 19.08 6.98
CA THR A 571 8.09 19.16 8.34
C THR A 571 7.62 20.57 8.65
N SER A 572 8.44 21.58 8.33
CA SER A 572 8.09 22.99 8.57
C SER A 572 6.85 23.41 7.80
N VAL A 573 6.67 22.94 6.55
CA VAL A 573 5.46 23.21 5.76
C VAL A 573 4.21 22.62 6.42
N VAL A 574 4.29 21.37 6.92
CA VAL A 574 3.16 20.74 7.61
C VAL A 574 2.83 21.49 8.90
N GLU A 575 3.84 21.85 9.71
CA GLU A 575 3.66 22.61 10.96
C GLU A 575 3.03 23.98 10.71
N GLU A 576 3.44 24.71 9.66
CA GLU A 576 2.80 25.97 9.28
C GLU A 576 1.30 25.85 8.96
N GLN A 577 0.91 24.77 8.30
CA GLN A 577 -0.51 24.51 8.02
C GLN A 577 -1.26 24.08 9.28
N LEU A 578 -0.65 23.25 10.13
CA LEU A 578 -1.23 22.88 11.43
C LEU A 578 -1.45 24.12 12.32
N ASP A 579 -0.50 25.05 12.36
CA ASP A 579 -0.66 26.30 13.15
C ASP A 579 -1.86 27.13 12.70
N LYS A 580 -2.20 27.15 11.39
CA LYS A 580 -3.42 27.80 10.90
C LYS A 580 -4.70 27.08 11.33
N LEU A 581 -4.65 25.76 11.51
CA LEU A 581 -5.78 24.95 11.92
C LEU A 581 -6.00 24.97 13.44
N TYR A 582 -4.94 25.20 14.21
CA TYR A 582 -5.01 25.31 15.66
C TYR A 582 -5.59 26.66 16.14
N ASN A 583 -5.50 27.71 15.33
CA ASN A 583 -6.01 29.06 15.61
C ASN A 583 -7.41 29.27 15.00
#